data_de7ddf3fbf6057a6462947fe04b9c164
#
_entry.id   de7ddf3fbf6057a6462947fe04b9c164
#
_cell.length_a   1.000
_cell.length_b   1.000
_cell.length_c   1.000
_cell.angle_alpha   90.00
_cell.angle_beta   90.00
_cell.angle_gamma   90.00
#
_symmetry.space_group_name_H-M   'P 1'
#
loop_
_entity.id
_entity.type
_entity.pdbx_description
1 polymer ?
#
loop_
_entity_poly.entity_id
_entity_poly.type
_entity_poly.pdbx_seq_one_letter_code
_entity_poly.pdbx_strand_id
1 'polypeptide(L)'
;MLFLYTMRTLETLAPVRFALFLICAITLSVSGQAQDAVMNAPEVMPVLNSCALIEDRTERETCSSQGIMEHIIGKLEYPSAAQSAGIEGTVVVKFIINKTGQVDKTLVLKGPEELSKAAQQVVRSLPGFTPGLHKGKPVNVELVLPIRFALSDD
;
A
#
# COMPACT_ATOMS: atom_id res chain seq x y z
N MET A 1 -59.95 -23.91 54.74
CA MET A 1 -59.57 -22.50 54.50
C MET A 1 -58.05 -22.37 54.61
N LEU A 2 -57.32 -23.17 53.84
CA LEU A 2 -55.83 -23.17 53.88
C LEU A 2 -55.24 -23.84 52.61
N PHE A 3 -55.63 -23.33 51.44
CA PHE A 3 -55.12 -23.92 50.20
C PHE A 3 -54.90 -22.89 49.05
N LEU A 4 -54.72 -21.62 49.34
CA LEU A 4 -54.61 -20.56 48.35
C LEU A 4 -53.36 -19.67 48.52
N TYR A 5 -52.28 -20.17 49.12
CA TYR A 5 -51.11 -19.31 49.37
C TYR A 5 -49.76 -19.81 48.78
N THR A 6 -49.77 -20.80 47.91
CA THR A 6 -48.50 -21.35 47.40
C THR A 6 -48.28 -21.25 45.88
N MET A 7 -49.02 -20.40 45.16
CA MET A 7 -48.83 -20.22 43.73
C MET A 7 -48.53 -18.77 43.32
N ARG A 8 -47.74 -18.02 44.05
CA ARG A 8 -47.48 -16.64 43.70
C ARG A 8 -45.98 -16.22 43.73
N THR A 9 -45.05 -17.14 43.72
CA THR A 9 -43.62 -16.82 43.81
C THR A 9 -42.73 -17.36 42.67
N LEU A 10 -43.30 -17.75 41.53
CA LEU A 10 -42.55 -18.32 40.42
C LEU A 10 -42.52 -17.47 39.13
N GLU A 11 -43.10 -16.28 39.11
CA GLU A 11 -43.17 -15.46 37.90
C GLU A 11 -42.15 -14.30 37.80
N THR A 12 -41.28 -14.11 38.80
CA THR A 12 -40.35 -12.98 38.79
C THR A 12 -38.91 -13.31 38.32
N LEU A 13 -38.66 -14.54 37.83
CA LEU A 13 -37.30 -14.94 37.36
C LEU A 13 -37.13 -15.00 35.82
N ALA A 14 -38.17 -14.69 35.06
CA ALA A 14 -38.12 -14.72 33.60
C ALA A 14 -37.29 -13.61 32.93
N PRO A 15 -37.18 -12.36 33.45
CA PRO A 15 -36.41 -11.33 32.72
C PRO A 15 -34.91 -11.46 32.84
N VAL A 16 -34.40 -12.16 33.87
CA VAL A 16 -32.92 -12.24 34.07
C VAL A 16 -32.26 -13.25 33.12
N ARG A 17 -32.97 -14.29 32.70
CA ARG A 17 -32.44 -15.29 31.76
C ARG A 17 -32.35 -14.77 30.33
N PHE A 18 -33.24 -13.88 29.91
CA PHE A 18 -33.18 -13.25 28.57
C PHE A 18 -32.09 -12.19 28.48
N ALA A 19 -31.80 -11.46 29.55
CA ALA A 19 -30.74 -10.47 29.58
C ALA A 19 -29.33 -11.10 29.49
N LEU A 20 -29.13 -12.29 30.07
CA LEU A 20 -27.83 -13.00 29.99
C LEU A 20 -27.54 -13.58 28.58
N PHE A 21 -28.57 -13.94 27.80
CA PHE A 21 -28.40 -14.41 26.45
C PHE A 21 -28.08 -13.26 25.44
N LEU A 22 -28.58 -12.06 25.70
CA LEU A 22 -28.30 -10.90 24.85
C LEU A 22 -26.88 -10.33 25.07
N ILE A 23 -26.30 -10.49 26.24
CA ILE A 23 -24.94 -10.01 26.56
C ILE A 23 -23.87 -10.93 25.95
N CYS A 24 -24.14 -12.23 25.76
CA CYS A 24 -23.20 -13.17 25.14
C CYS A 24 -23.08 -13.01 23.62
N ALA A 25 -24.00 -12.32 22.94
CA ALA A 25 -23.99 -12.13 21.49
C ALA A 25 -23.18 -10.89 21.02
N ILE A 26 -22.71 -10.04 21.94
CA ILE A 26 -22.03 -8.78 21.58
C ILE A 26 -20.50 -8.89 21.62
N THR A 27 -19.93 -10.03 22.05
CA THR A 27 -18.47 -10.15 22.24
C THR A 27 -17.71 -10.81 21.10
N LEU A 28 -18.30 -11.01 19.92
CA LEU A 28 -17.65 -11.72 18.79
C LEU A 28 -17.59 -10.87 17.52
N SER A 29 -17.23 -9.61 17.64
CA SER A 29 -16.86 -8.79 16.47
C SER A 29 -15.62 -7.95 16.75
N VAL A 30 -14.56 -8.57 17.25
CA VAL A 30 -13.22 -8.06 17.03
C VAL A 30 -12.80 -8.57 15.65
N SER A 31 -13.29 -7.90 14.61
CA SER A 31 -12.66 -7.95 13.30
C SER A 31 -11.26 -7.38 13.50
N GLY A 32 -10.29 -8.25 13.72
CA GLY A 32 -8.89 -7.91 13.63
C GLY A 32 -8.65 -7.38 12.22
N GLN A 33 -8.67 -6.06 12.05
CA GLN A 33 -8.08 -5.43 10.90
C GLN A 33 -6.61 -5.81 10.96
N ALA A 34 -6.24 -6.83 10.19
CA ALA A 34 -4.85 -7.08 9.88
C ALA A 34 -4.35 -5.79 9.22
N GLN A 35 -3.66 -4.96 10.00
CA GLN A 35 -2.95 -3.80 9.46
C GLN A 35 -2.03 -4.36 8.39
N ASP A 36 -2.25 -3.95 7.15
CA ASP A 36 -1.42 -4.33 6.02
C ASP A 36 -0.02 -3.76 6.25
N ALA A 37 0.83 -4.54 6.90
CA ALA A 37 2.19 -4.14 7.20
C ALA A 37 2.92 -3.86 5.88
N VAL A 38 3.50 -2.67 5.80
CA VAL A 38 4.37 -2.28 4.68
C VAL A 38 5.79 -2.69 5.02
N MET A 39 6.46 -3.39 4.11
CA MET A 39 7.81 -3.91 4.30
C MET A 39 8.81 -3.17 3.40
N ASN A 40 10.00 -2.90 3.94
CA ASN A 40 11.10 -2.29 3.18
C ASN A 40 12.06 -3.34 2.60
N ALA A 41 12.07 -4.55 3.17
CA ALA A 41 12.95 -5.64 2.75
C ALA A 41 12.19 -6.98 2.82
N PRO A 42 11.35 -7.30 1.83
CA PRO A 42 10.75 -8.62 1.70
C PRO A 42 11.79 -9.65 1.26
N GLU A 43 11.46 -10.94 1.34
CA GLU A 43 12.34 -12.02 0.82
C GLU A 43 12.47 -11.96 -0.70
N VAL A 44 11.39 -11.57 -1.38
CA VAL A 44 11.37 -11.36 -2.83
C VAL A 44 10.87 -9.95 -3.10
N MET A 45 11.69 -9.17 -3.81
CA MET A 45 11.32 -7.82 -4.21
C MET A 45 10.27 -7.82 -5.33
N PRO A 46 9.40 -6.81 -5.39
CA PRO A 46 8.50 -6.66 -6.54
C PRO A 46 9.30 -6.37 -7.82
N VAL A 47 8.88 -6.96 -8.94
CA VAL A 47 9.50 -6.78 -10.25
C VAL A 47 8.43 -6.46 -11.29
N LEU A 48 8.80 -5.75 -12.36
CA LEU A 48 7.87 -5.50 -13.47
C LEU A 48 7.32 -6.81 -14.03
N ASN A 49 6.04 -6.83 -14.40
CA ASN A 49 5.40 -8.02 -14.96
C ASN A 49 6.11 -8.53 -16.24
N SER A 50 6.70 -7.62 -17.02
CA SER A 50 7.50 -7.98 -18.22
C SER A 50 8.74 -8.80 -17.89
N CYS A 51 9.26 -8.70 -16.68
CA CYS A 51 10.48 -9.39 -16.23
C CYS A 51 10.18 -10.61 -15.33
N ALA A 52 8.92 -10.87 -15.01
CA ALA A 52 8.53 -11.89 -14.02
C ALA A 52 8.93 -13.32 -14.37
N LEU A 53 9.07 -13.64 -15.67
CA LEU A 53 9.41 -14.98 -16.18
C LEU A 53 10.92 -15.24 -16.25
N ILE A 54 11.75 -14.27 -15.93
CA ILE A 54 13.21 -14.47 -15.88
C ILE A 54 13.53 -15.29 -14.65
N GLU A 55 14.17 -16.45 -14.82
CA GLU A 55 14.46 -17.39 -13.71
C GLU A 55 15.56 -16.86 -12.80
N ASP A 56 16.64 -16.34 -13.37
CA ASP A 56 17.72 -15.74 -12.58
C ASP A 56 17.26 -14.49 -11.86
N ARG A 57 17.50 -14.48 -10.55
CA ARG A 57 17.06 -13.39 -9.69
C ARG A 57 17.71 -12.05 -10.06
N THR A 58 19.01 -12.06 -10.29
CA THR A 58 19.79 -10.86 -10.58
C THR A 58 19.40 -10.25 -11.92
N GLU A 59 19.24 -11.10 -12.94
CA GLU A 59 18.77 -10.68 -14.25
C GLU A 59 17.34 -10.10 -14.19
N ARG A 60 16.47 -10.73 -13.43
CA ARG A 60 15.09 -10.28 -13.24
C ARG A 60 15.01 -8.91 -12.55
N GLU A 61 15.79 -8.70 -11.48
CA GLU A 61 15.88 -7.42 -10.78
C GLU A 61 16.50 -6.34 -11.66
N THR A 62 17.52 -6.69 -12.45
CA THR A 62 18.15 -5.78 -13.41
C THR A 62 17.17 -5.37 -14.52
N CYS A 63 16.49 -6.33 -15.13
CA CYS A 63 15.43 -6.07 -16.12
C CYS A 63 14.38 -5.11 -15.56
N SER A 64 13.91 -5.35 -14.34
CA SER A 64 12.90 -4.51 -13.70
C SER A 64 13.41 -3.08 -13.47
N SER A 65 14.65 -2.93 -13.01
CA SER A 65 15.27 -1.62 -12.79
C SER A 65 15.44 -0.83 -14.10
N GLN A 66 15.86 -1.49 -15.15
CA GLN A 66 15.97 -0.90 -16.49
C GLN A 66 14.62 -0.49 -17.05
N GLY A 67 13.61 -1.36 -16.96
CA GLY A 67 12.28 -1.05 -17.44
C GLY A 67 11.61 0.11 -16.69
N ILE A 68 11.87 0.25 -15.38
CA ILE A 68 11.43 1.42 -14.61
C ILE A 68 12.11 2.68 -15.11
N MET A 69 13.43 2.63 -15.34
CA MET A 69 14.21 3.77 -15.85
C MET A 69 13.74 4.20 -17.24
N GLU A 70 13.55 3.26 -18.15
CA GLU A 70 13.03 3.51 -19.50
C GLU A 70 11.64 4.16 -19.47
N HIS A 71 10.76 3.64 -18.59
CA HIS A 71 9.43 4.22 -18.42
C HIS A 71 9.50 5.67 -17.94
N ILE A 72 10.36 5.95 -16.96
CA ILE A 72 10.55 7.30 -16.43
C ILE A 72 11.07 8.24 -17.51
N ILE A 73 12.14 7.85 -18.23
CA ILE A 73 12.72 8.67 -19.30
C ILE A 73 11.67 8.96 -20.39
N GLY A 74 10.86 7.96 -20.75
CA GLY A 74 9.88 8.09 -21.82
C GLY A 74 8.58 8.81 -21.44
N LYS A 75 8.29 8.95 -20.14
CA LYS A 75 7.02 9.51 -19.63
C LYS A 75 7.19 10.72 -18.73
N LEU A 76 8.41 11.05 -18.33
CA LEU A 76 8.68 12.19 -17.47
C LEU A 76 8.46 13.48 -18.26
N GLU A 77 7.49 14.26 -17.82
CA GLU A 77 7.23 15.58 -18.37
C GLU A 77 7.89 16.64 -17.50
N TYR A 78 8.74 17.47 -18.10
CA TYR A 78 9.34 18.61 -17.41
C TYR A 78 8.30 19.74 -17.32
N PRO A 79 7.93 20.22 -16.13
CA PRO A 79 6.97 21.33 -16.02
C PRO A 79 7.49 22.60 -16.69
N SER A 80 6.72 23.19 -17.58
CA SER A 80 7.14 24.36 -18.35
C SER A 80 7.53 25.56 -17.47
N ALA A 81 6.86 25.75 -16.35
CA ALA A 81 7.20 26.78 -15.39
C ALA A 81 8.58 26.56 -14.75
N ALA A 82 8.90 25.32 -14.38
CA ALA A 82 10.20 24.95 -13.83
C ALA A 82 11.30 25.07 -14.89
N GLN A 83 11.01 24.67 -16.14
CA GLN A 83 11.94 24.80 -17.27
C GLN A 83 12.25 26.27 -17.55
N SER A 84 11.24 27.13 -17.63
CA SER A 84 11.42 28.59 -17.85
C SER A 84 12.17 29.28 -16.71
N ALA A 85 12.06 28.76 -15.49
CA ALA A 85 12.74 29.28 -14.31
C ALA A 85 14.15 28.65 -14.10
N GLY A 86 14.60 27.71 -14.95
CA GLY A 86 15.88 27.04 -14.81
C GLY A 86 15.97 26.16 -13.55
N ILE A 87 14.83 25.62 -13.05
CA ILE A 87 14.78 24.84 -11.81
C ILE A 87 15.12 23.38 -12.13
N GLU A 88 16.28 22.94 -11.70
CA GLU A 88 16.78 21.56 -11.80
C GLU A 88 16.89 20.90 -10.43
N GLY A 89 17.09 19.59 -10.42
CA GLY A 89 17.38 18.88 -9.17
C GLY A 89 16.90 17.46 -9.16
N THR A 90 17.10 16.78 -8.01
CA THR A 90 16.65 15.42 -7.78
C THR A 90 15.45 15.40 -6.86
N VAL A 91 14.37 14.81 -7.32
CA VAL A 91 13.17 14.55 -6.52
C VAL A 91 13.20 13.11 -6.05
N VAL A 92 13.15 12.89 -4.74
CA VAL A 92 13.11 11.57 -4.14
C VAL A 92 11.67 11.22 -3.83
N VAL A 93 11.13 10.23 -4.54
CA VAL A 93 9.75 9.76 -4.39
C VAL A 93 9.73 8.41 -3.69
N LYS A 94 8.99 8.33 -2.60
CA LYS A 94 8.63 7.10 -1.92
C LYS A 94 7.27 6.63 -2.42
N PHE A 95 7.13 5.34 -2.69
CA PHE A 95 5.85 4.75 -3.10
C PHE A 95 5.73 3.31 -2.63
N ILE A 96 4.53 2.77 -2.64
CA ILE A 96 4.23 1.41 -2.22
C ILE A 96 3.76 0.61 -3.44
N ILE A 97 4.36 -0.56 -3.64
CA ILE A 97 3.77 -1.61 -4.50
C ILE A 97 2.90 -2.47 -3.60
N ASN A 98 1.61 -2.50 -3.88
CA ASN A 98 0.66 -3.26 -3.08
C ASN A 98 0.68 -4.77 -3.42
N LYS A 99 -0.06 -5.56 -2.65
CA LYS A 99 -0.17 -7.03 -2.81
C LYS A 99 -0.69 -7.47 -4.18
N THR A 100 -1.31 -6.58 -4.94
CA THR A 100 -1.80 -6.84 -6.30
C THR A 100 -0.83 -6.37 -7.38
N GLY A 101 0.35 -5.86 -7.00
CA GLY A 101 1.38 -5.41 -7.92
C GLY A 101 1.13 -4.02 -8.52
N GLN A 102 0.29 -3.20 -7.89
CA GLN A 102 0.02 -1.85 -8.36
C GLN A 102 0.72 -0.81 -7.49
N VAL A 103 1.10 0.32 -8.11
CA VAL A 103 1.59 1.47 -7.37
C VAL A 103 0.47 2.07 -6.54
N ASP A 104 0.67 2.14 -5.24
CA ASP A 104 -0.19 2.78 -4.27
C ASP A 104 0.62 3.83 -3.50
N LYS A 105 -0.03 4.85 -2.94
CA LYS A 105 0.53 5.89 -2.06
C LYS A 105 1.92 6.37 -2.49
N THR A 106 1.98 7.49 -3.17
CA THR A 106 3.22 8.17 -3.52
C THR A 106 3.44 9.38 -2.62
N LEU A 107 4.67 9.56 -2.13
CA LEU A 107 5.07 10.68 -1.28
C LEU A 107 6.43 11.22 -1.73
N VAL A 108 6.54 12.54 -1.90
CA VAL A 108 7.83 13.19 -2.12
C VAL A 108 8.53 13.35 -0.77
N LEU A 109 9.73 12.79 -0.64
CA LEU A 109 10.55 12.92 0.55
C LEU A 109 11.47 14.14 0.49
N LYS A 110 11.96 14.49 -0.72
CA LYS A 110 12.92 15.57 -0.94
C LYS A 110 12.89 16.01 -2.41
N GLY A 111 13.16 17.27 -2.67
CA GLY A 111 13.34 17.84 -4.00
C GLY A 111 12.67 19.20 -4.14
N PRO A 112 12.88 19.88 -5.28
CA PRO A 112 12.17 21.12 -5.60
C PRO A 112 10.66 20.87 -5.69
N GLU A 113 9.88 21.79 -5.13
CA GLU A 113 8.42 21.67 -5.08
C GLU A 113 7.81 21.69 -6.49
N GLU A 114 8.37 22.53 -7.38
CA GLU A 114 7.93 22.70 -8.75
C GLU A 114 8.03 21.42 -9.60
N LEU A 115 8.96 20.53 -9.24
CA LEU A 115 9.20 19.25 -9.93
C LEU A 115 8.45 18.09 -9.26
N SER A 116 7.98 18.27 -8.03
CA SER A 116 7.42 17.21 -7.19
C SER A 116 6.18 16.55 -7.81
N LYS A 117 5.30 17.34 -8.41
CA LYS A 117 4.07 16.83 -9.05
C LYS A 117 4.38 15.95 -10.26
N ALA A 118 5.31 16.38 -11.12
CA ALA A 118 5.73 15.62 -12.30
C ALA A 118 6.39 14.28 -11.89
N ALA A 119 7.26 14.32 -10.88
CA ALA A 119 7.89 13.11 -10.32
C ALA A 119 6.85 12.13 -9.76
N GLN A 120 5.84 12.60 -9.03
CA GLN A 120 4.77 11.72 -8.54
C GLN A 120 3.91 11.15 -9.67
N GLN A 121 3.62 11.94 -10.69
CA GLN A 121 2.80 11.50 -11.83
C GLN A 121 3.48 10.37 -12.60
N VAL A 122 4.77 10.49 -12.91
CA VAL A 122 5.50 9.44 -13.63
C VAL A 122 5.61 8.16 -12.80
N VAL A 123 5.80 8.25 -11.48
CA VAL A 123 5.81 7.07 -10.60
C VAL A 123 4.44 6.38 -10.55
N ARG A 124 3.35 7.14 -10.51
CA ARG A 124 1.99 6.57 -10.55
C ARG A 124 1.65 5.91 -11.88
N SER A 125 2.30 6.31 -12.96
CA SER A 125 2.10 5.74 -14.29
C SER A 125 2.95 4.49 -14.56
N LEU A 126 3.78 4.04 -13.60
CA LEU A 126 4.58 2.84 -13.76
C LEU A 126 3.71 1.63 -14.12
N PRO A 127 4.21 0.73 -14.98
CA PRO A 127 3.50 -0.50 -15.33
C PRO A 127 3.25 -1.38 -14.11
N GLY A 128 2.37 -2.38 -14.25
CA GLY A 128 2.09 -3.34 -13.20
C GLY A 128 3.31 -4.19 -12.82
N PHE A 129 3.35 -4.58 -11.57
CA PHE A 129 4.40 -5.40 -10.96
C PHE A 129 3.88 -6.78 -10.57
N THR A 130 4.74 -7.76 -10.57
CA THR A 130 4.58 -8.96 -9.75
C THR A 130 4.92 -8.57 -8.31
N PRO A 131 4.01 -8.77 -7.35
CA PRO A 131 4.18 -8.25 -5.99
C PRO A 131 5.37 -8.91 -5.27
N GLY A 132 5.92 -8.19 -4.29
CA GLY A 132 6.92 -8.75 -3.41
C GLY A 132 6.33 -9.85 -2.51
N LEU A 133 7.17 -10.82 -2.14
CA LEU A 133 6.76 -11.94 -1.28
C LEU A 133 7.55 -11.94 0.03
N HIS A 134 6.87 -12.27 1.11
CA HIS A 134 7.48 -12.60 2.40
C HIS A 134 6.80 -13.84 2.96
N LYS A 135 7.59 -14.86 3.30
CA LYS A 135 7.11 -16.19 3.72
C LYS A 135 6.09 -16.76 2.73
N GLY A 136 6.37 -16.61 1.43
CA GLY A 136 5.53 -17.09 0.34
C GLY A 136 4.19 -16.35 0.14
N LYS A 137 3.95 -15.24 0.85
CA LYS A 137 2.71 -14.46 0.75
C LYS A 137 2.98 -13.08 0.13
N PRO A 138 2.09 -12.56 -0.75
CA PRO A 138 2.19 -11.20 -1.25
C PRO A 138 2.12 -10.17 -0.13
N VAL A 139 3.02 -9.19 -0.17
CA VAL A 139 3.11 -8.10 0.82
C VAL A 139 3.17 -6.75 0.14
N ASN A 140 2.80 -5.71 0.89
CA ASN A 140 3.02 -4.33 0.46
C ASN A 140 4.50 -3.98 0.65
N VAL A 141 5.14 -3.46 -0.39
CA VAL A 141 6.57 -3.13 -0.35
C VAL A 141 6.77 -1.64 -0.60
N GLU A 142 7.49 -0.99 0.31
CA GLU A 142 7.90 0.41 0.17
C GLU A 142 9.17 0.49 -0.66
N LEU A 143 9.15 1.36 -1.68
CA LEU A 143 10.29 1.66 -2.55
C LEU A 143 10.57 3.15 -2.54
N VAL A 144 11.83 3.50 -2.74
CA VAL A 144 12.30 4.89 -2.85
C VAL A 144 13.06 5.05 -4.16
N LEU A 145 12.66 6.04 -4.95
CA LEU A 145 13.20 6.29 -6.26
C LEU A 145 13.66 7.74 -6.40
N PRO A 146 14.97 8.00 -6.63
CA PRO A 146 15.47 9.32 -6.97
C PRO A 146 15.27 9.57 -8.47
N ILE A 147 14.59 10.66 -8.83
CA ILE A 147 14.35 11.10 -10.20
C ILE A 147 15.09 12.42 -10.41
N ARG A 148 16.07 12.42 -11.33
CA ARG A 148 16.86 13.61 -11.66
C ARG A 148 16.21 14.38 -12.81
N PHE A 149 15.98 15.66 -12.59
CA PHE A 149 15.59 16.64 -13.59
C PHE A 149 16.81 17.47 -13.95
N ALA A 150 17.17 17.48 -15.21
CA ALA A 150 18.24 18.31 -15.74
C ALA A 150 17.77 18.95 -17.05
N LEU A 151 18.14 20.19 -17.29
CA LEU A 151 17.92 20.89 -18.55
C LEU A 151 19.09 20.55 -19.47
N SER A 152 18.79 20.35 -20.75
CA SER A 152 19.84 20.24 -21.77
C SER A 152 20.37 21.63 -22.04
N ASP A 153 21.66 21.82 -21.94
CA ASP A 153 22.32 23.00 -22.51
C ASP A 153 22.32 22.83 -24.04
N ASP A 154 21.40 23.52 -24.72
CA ASP A 154 21.41 23.66 -26.19
C ASP A 154 22.42 24.75 -26.64
#